data_23374b0fdb56e6ea3f71bbd27c921987
#
_entry.id   23374b0fdb56e6ea3f71bbd27c921987
#
_cell.length_a   1.000
_cell.length_b   1.000
_cell.length_c   1.000
_cell.angle_alpha   90.00
_cell.angle_beta   90.00
_cell.angle_gamma   90.00
#
_symmetry.space_group_name_H-M   'P 1'
#
loop_
_entity.id
_entity.type
_entity.pdbx_description
1 polymer ?
#
loop_
_entity_poly.entity_id
_entity_poly.type
_entity_poly.pdbx_seq_one_letter_code
_entity_poly.pdbx_strand_id
1 'polypeptide(L)'
;MEYRTDAPAISADSLDLLAEGVVVVAGDGSVLAANRAFCGLLGLSVDDVVGRSAFEPPWRFESSTRGLLDPAETSLVMALAGDSSPEQLLLMHSSSTPRWVKVRVAGEASRPGGVMMAVEDQSELFSAQQHLHLAVQSDPLTSLCTREHIIKVLEAALARAEDTGDRVGVLQVDLDGFRAINDAFGPEVGDAVLVEVADRLRRHCADLAAVGRVGVDEFLVVSSADSSGLAFDTTIRHLADGLRSAITEPVHHDGLELHLTASLGAARGPDDASSATALIAAADRAVRASRQIGRNQFQFHDSTIDIRNHDRLKLDRDLRQATARRELEVHYQPIVELCTGRPAGAEALVRWHHDQHGPIPPSEFIPTAETTGSISAISEFVLGTVADDLARWDSLGVTTPDMRVSVNISAAEFNRPDFVSRFERVLHSTGTDPSRLELEITESLLVDDLGAAARRLHQLEDLGLRTAIDDFGTGYSSLSYLHELPLHTLKIDRSFLGDLTGVDDDRRSGAITRTIISLARNLGVTAVAEGVENNHQLSFLNESGCQRAQGYLFAPALPAEPFARFMQAQFSPTAA
;
A
#
# COMPACT_ATOMS: atom_id res chain seq x y z
N MET A 1 -26.77 -69.00 56.69
CA MET A 1 -26.12 -67.77 57.19
C MET A 1 -26.17 -66.74 56.05
N GLU A 2 -27.32 -66.01 56.07
CA GLU A 2 -27.61 -65.01 55.04
C GLU A 2 -26.78 -63.75 55.32
N TYR A 3 -25.89 -63.43 54.42
CA TYR A 3 -25.25 -62.13 54.43
C TYR A 3 -26.22 -61.09 53.83
N ARG A 4 -26.95 -60.40 54.73
CA ARG A 4 -27.58 -59.13 54.40
C ARG A 4 -26.48 -58.12 54.10
N THR A 5 -26.27 -57.81 52.85
CA THR A 5 -25.47 -56.61 52.41
C THR A 5 -26.43 -55.41 52.35
N ASP A 6 -26.57 -54.68 53.46
CA ASP A 6 -27.13 -53.34 53.47
C ASP A 6 -26.07 -52.42 52.82
N ALA A 7 -26.11 -52.27 51.51
CA ALA A 7 -25.47 -51.11 50.88
C ALA A 7 -26.28 -49.85 51.29
N PRO A 8 -25.67 -48.77 51.77
CA PRO A 8 -26.44 -47.58 52.11
C PRO A 8 -27.14 -47.07 50.82
N ALA A 9 -28.48 -47.09 50.90
CA ALA A 9 -29.29 -46.48 49.87
C ALA A 9 -28.92 -45.02 49.76
N ILE A 10 -28.36 -44.57 48.61
CA ILE A 10 -28.08 -43.15 48.37
C ILE A 10 -29.45 -42.46 48.42
N SER A 11 -29.71 -41.68 49.49
CA SER A 11 -30.98 -40.99 49.65
C SER A 11 -31.04 -39.81 48.66
N ALA A 12 -32.20 -39.57 48.08
CA ALA A 12 -32.43 -38.44 47.18
C ALA A 12 -32.01 -37.11 47.84
N ASP A 13 -32.25 -36.97 49.16
CA ASP A 13 -31.83 -35.80 49.94
C ASP A 13 -30.31 -35.58 49.94
N SER A 14 -29.51 -36.64 49.91
CA SER A 14 -28.04 -36.53 49.82
C SER A 14 -27.55 -36.08 48.44
N LEU A 15 -28.27 -36.43 47.38
CA LEU A 15 -27.96 -35.98 46.03
C LEU A 15 -28.34 -34.49 45.80
N ASP A 16 -29.39 -34.02 46.52
CA ASP A 16 -29.83 -32.62 46.44
C ASP A 16 -28.84 -31.61 47.05
N LEU A 17 -27.83 -32.09 47.80
CA LEU A 17 -26.73 -31.26 48.26
C LEU A 17 -25.69 -30.92 47.18
N LEU A 18 -25.71 -31.61 46.04
CA LEU A 18 -24.83 -31.42 44.92
C LEU A 18 -25.38 -30.32 44.02
N ALA A 19 -24.52 -29.39 43.64
CA ALA A 19 -24.86 -28.32 42.69
C ALA A 19 -24.99 -28.84 41.24
N GLU A 20 -24.30 -29.93 40.92
CA GLU A 20 -24.37 -30.61 39.61
C GLU A 20 -25.67 -31.44 39.52
N GLY A 21 -26.20 -31.52 38.31
CA GLY A 21 -27.32 -32.47 38.05
C GLY A 21 -26.84 -33.91 38.15
N VAL A 22 -27.44 -34.71 38.99
CA VAL A 22 -27.06 -36.12 39.16
C VAL A 22 -28.26 -37.03 38.94
N VAL A 23 -28.03 -38.09 38.16
CA VAL A 23 -28.98 -39.19 37.95
C VAL A 23 -28.29 -40.53 38.21
N VAL A 24 -28.99 -41.42 38.92
CA VAL A 24 -28.52 -42.78 39.21
C VAL A 24 -29.40 -43.78 38.48
N VAL A 25 -28.77 -44.71 37.77
CA VAL A 25 -29.43 -45.68 36.91
C VAL A 25 -29.03 -47.11 37.34
N ALA A 26 -29.98 -47.99 37.52
CA ALA A 26 -29.73 -49.39 37.81
C ALA A 26 -29.11 -50.11 36.61
N GLY A 27 -28.59 -51.33 36.84
CA GLY A 27 -28.04 -52.18 35.79
C GLY A 27 -29.03 -52.61 34.72
N ASP A 28 -30.33 -52.57 35.01
CA ASP A 28 -31.41 -52.81 34.05
C ASP A 28 -31.86 -51.61 33.26
N GLY A 29 -31.15 -50.44 33.47
CA GLY A 29 -31.46 -49.21 32.81
C GLY A 29 -32.58 -48.38 33.46
N SER A 30 -33.15 -48.77 34.57
CA SER A 30 -34.17 -47.99 35.27
C SER A 30 -33.52 -46.84 36.07
N VAL A 31 -34.08 -45.61 36.00
CA VAL A 31 -33.64 -44.47 36.79
C VAL A 31 -34.06 -44.63 38.23
N LEU A 32 -33.10 -44.81 39.13
CA LEU A 32 -33.33 -45.04 40.56
C LEU A 32 -33.52 -43.73 41.34
N ALA A 33 -32.76 -42.72 40.99
CA ALA A 33 -32.79 -41.40 41.64
C ALA A 33 -32.32 -40.30 40.69
N ALA A 34 -32.83 -39.12 40.87
CA ALA A 34 -32.36 -37.90 40.24
C ALA A 34 -32.48 -36.74 41.22
N ASN A 35 -31.49 -35.85 41.27
CA ASN A 35 -31.56 -34.69 42.14
C ASN A 35 -32.31 -33.52 41.46
N ARG A 36 -32.69 -32.51 42.27
CA ARG A 36 -33.39 -31.32 41.78
C ARG A 36 -32.59 -30.54 40.73
N ALA A 37 -31.26 -30.51 40.83
CA ALA A 37 -30.42 -29.82 39.84
C ALA A 37 -30.54 -30.48 38.46
N PHE A 38 -30.51 -31.83 38.37
CA PHE A 38 -30.72 -32.56 37.11
C PHE A 38 -32.11 -32.31 36.52
N CYS A 39 -33.14 -32.41 37.36
CA CYS A 39 -34.53 -32.18 36.95
C CYS A 39 -34.73 -30.72 36.50
N GLY A 40 -34.08 -29.77 37.16
CA GLY A 40 -34.07 -28.35 36.77
C GLY A 40 -33.43 -28.10 35.41
N LEU A 41 -32.33 -28.80 35.07
CA LEU A 41 -31.71 -28.72 33.73
C LEU A 41 -32.67 -29.21 32.64
N LEU A 42 -33.50 -30.23 32.96
CA LEU A 42 -34.45 -30.80 32.03
C LEU A 42 -35.77 -30.01 31.94
N GLY A 43 -36.07 -29.17 32.92
CA GLY A 43 -37.41 -28.58 33.07
C GLY A 43 -38.48 -29.59 33.44
N LEU A 44 -38.12 -30.69 34.12
CA LEU A 44 -38.99 -31.77 34.51
C LEU A 44 -39.06 -31.89 36.03
N SER A 45 -40.11 -32.57 36.55
CA SER A 45 -40.17 -32.95 37.95
C SER A 45 -39.40 -34.26 38.23
N VAL A 46 -39.04 -34.52 39.49
CA VAL A 46 -38.38 -35.77 39.87
C VAL A 46 -39.26 -36.99 39.50
N ASP A 47 -40.59 -36.90 39.67
CA ASP A 47 -41.55 -37.94 39.35
C ASP A 47 -41.63 -38.24 37.84
N ASP A 48 -41.27 -37.25 36.99
CA ASP A 48 -41.20 -37.44 35.55
C ASP A 48 -39.93 -38.15 35.08
N VAL A 49 -38.90 -38.21 35.91
CA VAL A 49 -37.58 -38.76 35.58
C VAL A 49 -37.35 -40.13 36.26
N VAL A 50 -37.67 -40.26 37.56
CA VAL A 50 -37.47 -41.49 38.33
C VAL A 50 -38.41 -42.57 37.84
N GLY A 51 -37.90 -43.82 37.71
CA GLY A 51 -38.64 -44.98 37.18
C GLY A 51 -38.70 -45.05 35.66
N ARG A 52 -38.21 -44.05 34.93
CA ARG A 52 -38.07 -44.08 33.46
C ARG A 52 -36.87 -44.91 33.02
N SER A 53 -36.88 -45.33 31.78
CA SER A 53 -35.77 -46.06 31.18
C SER A 53 -34.70 -45.09 30.68
N ALA A 54 -33.46 -45.35 31.04
CA ALA A 54 -32.31 -44.63 30.48
C ALA A 54 -32.05 -44.92 28.99
N PHE A 55 -32.66 -45.95 28.42
CA PHE A 55 -32.62 -46.27 27.00
C PHE A 55 -33.65 -45.48 26.17
N GLU A 56 -34.68 -44.95 26.83
CA GLU A 56 -35.69 -44.07 26.22
C GLU A 56 -35.92 -42.85 27.13
N PRO A 57 -34.87 -42.02 27.34
CA PRO A 57 -34.96 -40.91 28.26
C PRO A 57 -35.75 -39.73 27.69
N PRO A 58 -36.34 -38.89 28.56
CA PRO A 58 -36.99 -37.65 28.15
C PRO A 58 -35.99 -36.54 27.75
N TRP A 59 -34.71 -36.87 27.62
CA TRP A 59 -33.65 -35.97 27.18
C TRP A 59 -32.88 -36.59 26.01
N ARG A 60 -32.22 -35.70 25.18
CA ARG A 60 -31.36 -36.12 24.07
C ARG A 60 -30.08 -35.34 24.11
N PHE A 61 -29.01 -35.95 23.65
CA PHE A 61 -27.71 -35.31 23.53
C PHE A 61 -27.31 -35.15 22.06
N GLU A 62 -26.68 -34.02 21.76
CA GLU A 62 -26.11 -33.72 20.46
C GLU A 62 -24.61 -33.43 20.61
N SER A 63 -23.81 -34.08 19.78
CA SER A 63 -22.36 -33.83 19.70
C SER A 63 -22.07 -32.79 18.63
N SER A 64 -21.14 -31.90 18.89
CA SER A 64 -20.66 -30.88 17.93
C SER A 64 -20.08 -31.48 16.63
N THR A 65 -19.67 -32.77 16.65
CA THR A 65 -19.02 -33.45 15.51
C THR A 65 -19.91 -34.51 14.84
N ARG A 66 -20.91 -35.09 15.57
CA ARG A 66 -21.73 -36.22 15.09
C ARG A 66 -23.21 -35.90 14.96
N GLY A 67 -23.64 -34.70 15.38
CA GLY A 67 -25.06 -34.36 15.44
C GLY A 67 -25.76 -35.06 16.60
N LEU A 68 -27.09 -35.32 16.47
CA LEU A 68 -27.91 -35.92 17.50
C LEU A 68 -27.45 -37.36 17.75
N LEU A 69 -27.11 -37.69 19.02
CA LEU A 69 -26.63 -39.02 19.40
C LEU A 69 -27.80 -39.99 19.56
N ASP A 70 -27.61 -41.23 19.09
CA ASP A 70 -28.48 -42.32 19.45
C ASP A 70 -28.37 -42.57 20.97
N PRO A 71 -29.47 -42.83 21.69
CA PRO A 71 -29.41 -43.16 23.11
C PRO A 71 -28.38 -44.26 23.44
N ALA A 72 -28.19 -45.23 22.55
CA ALA A 72 -27.19 -46.29 22.72
C ALA A 72 -25.75 -45.83 22.69
N GLU A 73 -25.46 -44.67 22.07
CA GLU A 73 -24.12 -44.07 21.96
C GLU A 73 -23.82 -43.08 23.09
N THR A 74 -24.76 -42.87 24.01
CA THR A 74 -24.56 -41.98 25.15
C THR A 74 -23.62 -42.58 26.19
N SER A 75 -22.83 -41.75 26.84
CA SER A 75 -21.89 -42.15 27.90
C SER A 75 -22.54 -42.98 28.99
N LEU A 76 -23.81 -42.72 29.30
CA LEU A 76 -24.59 -43.46 30.30
C LEU A 76 -24.85 -44.87 29.85
N VAL A 77 -25.35 -45.08 28.64
CA VAL A 77 -25.66 -46.41 28.11
C VAL A 77 -24.39 -47.22 27.85
N MET A 78 -23.32 -46.60 27.39
CA MET A 78 -22.00 -47.25 27.26
C MET A 78 -21.48 -47.75 28.62
N ALA A 79 -21.63 -46.95 29.68
CA ALA A 79 -21.22 -47.37 31.02
C ALA A 79 -22.10 -48.51 31.59
N LEU A 80 -23.38 -48.53 31.26
CA LEU A 80 -24.27 -49.66 31.58
C LEU A 80 -23.86 -50.96 30.86
N ALA A 81 -23.30 -50.86 29.66
CA ALA A 81 -22.74 -51.99 28.91
C ALA A 81 -21.35 -52.44 29.41
N GLY A 82 -20.75 -51.72 30.35
CA GLY A 82 -19.42 -52.00 30.90
C GLY A 82 -18.26 -51.36 30.18
N ASP A 83 -18.53 -50.45 29.24
CA ASP A 83 -17.52 -49.68 28.51
C ASP A 83 -17.08 -48.44 29.29
N SER A 84 -15.79 -48.08 29.18
CA SER A 84 -15.31 -46.86 29.77
C SER A 84 -15.81 -45.65 28.97
N SER A 85 -16.49 -44.74 29.64
CA SER A 85 -17.02 -43.53 29.02
C SER A 85 -16.14 -42.33 29.35
N PRO A 86 -15.54 -41.67 28.35
CA PRO A 86 -14.83 -40.43 28.58
C PRO A 86 -15.82 -39.33 28.97
N GLU A 87 -15.28 -38.31 29.67
CA GLU A 87 -15.97 -37.05 29.90
C GLU A 87 -16.32 -36.39 28.56
N GLN A 88 -17.55 -35.92 28.37
CA GLN A 88 -18.01 -35.36 27.09
C GLN A 88 -18.73 -34.04 27.32
N LEU A 89 -18.49 -33.06 26.40
CA LEU A 89 -19.27 -31.84 26.29
C LEU A 89 -20.34 -32.06 25.20
N LEU A 90 -21.59 -31.95 25.57
CA LEU A 90 -22.74 -32.26 24.72
C LEU A 90 -23.80 -31.17 24.82
N LEU A 91 -24.56 -30.95 23.75
CA LEU A 91 -25.77 -30.14 23.80
C LEU A 91 -26.93 -31.02 24.25
N MET A 92 -27.51 -30.71 25.39
CA MET A 92 -28.65 -31.45 25.94
C MET A 92 -29.95 -30.79 25.52
N HIS A 93 -30.78 -31.55 24.82
CA HIS A 93 -32.15 -31.20 24.45
C HIS A 93 -33.14 -31.82 25.42
N SER A 94 -34.08 -31.02 25.90
CA SER A 94 -35.16 -31.43 26.79
C SER A 94 -36.42 -30.62 26.49
N SER A 95 -37.39 -30.62 27.38
CA SER A 95 -38.59 -29.77 27.30
C SER A 95 -38.29 -28.29 27.55
N SER A 96 -37.09 -27.94 28.05
CA SER A 96 -36.59 -26.59 28.21
C SER A 96 -35.69 -26.17 27.03
N THR A 97 -35.11 -24.96 27.10
CA THR A 97 -34.12 -24.51 26.12
C THR A 97 -32.89 -25.41 26.11
N PRO A 98 -32.32 -25.76 24.94
CA PRO A 98 -31.10 -26.56 24.85
C PRO A 98 -29.95 -25.95 25.64
N ARG A 99 -29.17 -26.80 26.33
CA ARG A 99 -28.05 -26.38 27.19
C ARG A 99 -26.77 -27.14 26.85
N TRP A 100 -25.65 -26.45 26.85
CA TRP A 100 -24.35 -27.10 26.79
C TRP A 100 -24.02 -27.70 28.15
N VAL A 101 -23.83 -29.01 28.19
CA VAL A 101 -23.57 -29.73 29.43
C VAL A 101 -22.33 -30.59 29.34
N LYS A 102 -21.61 -30.65 30.42
CA LYS A 102 -20.49 -31.56 30.64
C LYS A 102 -21.00 -32.80 31.33
N VAL A 103 -20.86 -33.94 30.68
CA VAL A 103 -21.39 -35.24 31.18
C VAL A 103 -20.22 -36.09 31.67
N ARG A 104 -20.33 -36.56 32.90
CA ARG A 104 -19.43 -37.54 33.52
C ARG A 104 -20.20 -38.73 34.02
N VAL A 105 -19.69 -39.92 33.81
CA VAL A 105 -20.33 -41.16 34.27
C VAL A 105 -19.35 -41.92 35.17
N ALA A 106 -19.84 -42.39 36.30
CA ALA A 106 -19.09 -43.15 37.27
C ALA A 106 -19.91 -44.35 37.78
N GLY A 107 -19.24 -45.45 38.06
CA GLY A 107 -19.86 -46.69 38.57
C GLY A 107 -19.80 -47.85 37.58
N GLU A 108 -20.17 -49.02 38.06
CA GLU A 108 -20.27 -50.25 37.27
C GLU A 108 -21.70 -50.81 37.41
N ALA A 109 -22.30 -51.18 36.30
CA ALA A 109 -23.67 -51.74 36.26
C ALA A 109 -23.84 -52.98 37.13
N SER A 110 -22.77 -53.72 37.37
CA SER A 110 -22.73 -54.94 38.17
C SER A 110 -22.73 -54.75 39.69
N ARG A 111 -22.56 -53.50 40.16
CA ARG A 111 -22.51 -53.19 41.61
C ARG A 111 -23.87 -52.79 42.14
N PRO A 112 -24.19 -53.17 43.41
CA PRO A 112 -25.39 -52.67 44.07
C PRO A 112 -25.36 -51.19 44.22
N GLY A 113 -26.01 -50.41 43.38
CA GLY A 113 -26.01 -48.96 43.34
C GLY A 113 -26.01 -48.37 41.95
N GLY A 114 -25.74 -49.20 40.94
CA GLY A 114 -25.86 -48.79 39.53
C GLY A 114 -24.79 -47.82 39.04
N VAL A 115 -25.11 -47.16 37.94
CA VAL A 115 -24.27 -46.15 37.27
C VAL A 115 -24.78 -44.76 37.61
N MET A 116 -23.88 -43.85 37.98
CA MET A 116 -24.19 -42.45 38.27
C MET A 116 -23.71 -41.58 37.14
N MET A 117 -24.57 -40.74 36.61
CA MET A 117 -24.23 -39.70 35.65
C MET A 117 -24.33 -38.32 36.34
N ALA A 118 -23.25 -37.55 36.26
CA ALA A 118 -23.22 -36.16 36.68
C ALA A 118 -23.25 -35.26 35.44
N VAL A 119 -24.05 -34.22 35.49
CA VAL A 119 -24.29 -33.27 34.40
C VAL A 119 -24.09 -31.85 34.94
N GLU A 120 -23.12 -31.15 34.40
CA GLU A 120 -22.79 -29.80 34.78
C GLU A 120 -23.19 -28.83 33.63
N ASP A 121 -23.97 -27.79 33.95
CA ASP A 121 -24.33 -26.76 32.96
C ASP A 121 -23.10 -25.89 32.65
N GLN A 122 -22.68 -25.90 31.40
CA GLN A 122 -21.54 -25.15 30.90
C GLN A 122 -21.98 -24.07 29.89
N SER A 123 -23.29 -23.79 29.78
CA SER A 123 -23.84 -22.90 28.75
C SER A 123 -23.27 -21.48 28.85
N GLU A 124 -23.12 -20.94 30.05
CA GLU A 124 -22.52 -19.61 30.25
C GLU A 124 -21.03 -19.58 29.86
N LEU A 125 -20.27 -20.59 30.26
CA LEU A 125 -18.87 -20.72 29.93
C LEU A 125 -18.66 -20.91 28.43
N PHE A 126 -19.47 -21.75 27.80
CA PHE A 126 -19.41 -22.02 26.37
C PHE A 126 -19.77 -20.76 25.54
N SER A 127 -20.84 -20.05 25.92
CA SER A 127 -21.20 -18.79 25.25
C SER A 127 -20.17 -17.71 25.47
N ALA A 128 -19.59 -17.58 26.66
CA ALA A 128 -18.51 -16.64 26.93
C ALA A 128 -17.24 -16.97 26.11
N GLN A 129 -16.90 -18.25 25.99
CA GLN A 129 -15.79 -18.70 25.13
C GLN A 129 -16.07 -18.42 23.64
N GLN A 130 -17.30 -18.65 23.17
CA GLN A 130 -17.71 -18.32 21.81
C GLN A 130 -17.65 -16.81 21.55
N HIS A 131 -18.16 -16.01 22.48
CA HIS A 131 -18.09 -14.55 22.37
C HIS A 131 -16.64 -14.04 22.37
N LEU A 132 -15.80 -14.59 23.24
CA LEU A 132 -14.35 -14.29 23.26
C LEU A 132 -13.68 -14.70 21.94
N HIS A 133 -14.03 -15.86 21.40
CA HIS A 133 -13.48 -16.35 20.13
C HIS A 133 -13.87 -15.44 18.96
N LEU A 134 -15.13 -15.03 18.90
CA LEU A 134 -15.62 -14.06 17.90
C LEU A 134 -15.00 -12.66 18.09
N ALA A 135 -14.87 -12.21 19.33
CA ALA A 135 -14.25 -10.90 19.64
C ALA A 135 -12.75 -10.86 19.28
N VAL A 136 -12.05 -12.01 19.34
CA VAL A 136 -10.65 -12.12 18.90
C VAL A 136 -10.53 -12.16 17.36
N GLN A 137 -11.58 -12.62 16.66
CA GLN A 137 -11.55 -12.76 15.21
C GLN A 137 -11.95 -11.50 14.43
N SER A 138 -12.67 -10.57 15.06
CA SER A 138 -13.20 -9.38 14.41
C SER A 138 -12.63 -8.09 15.02
N ASP A 139 -12.22 -7.14 14.16
CA ASP A 139 -11.81 -5.80 14.57
C ASP A 139 -13.00 -5.04 15.19
N PRO A 140 -12.87 -4.48 16.40
CA PRO A 140 -14.00 -3.91 17.14
C PRO A 140 -14.59 -2.65 16.47
N LEU A 141 -13.81 -1.91 15.67
CA LEU A 141 -14.28 -0.72 14.95
C LEU A 141 -14.97 -1.08 13.65
N THR A 142 -14.33 -1.90 12.82
CA THR A 142 -14.76 -2.16 11.43
C THR A 142 -15.53 -3.47 11.26
N SER A 143 -15.52 -4.34 12.28
CA SER A 143 -16.08 -5.70 12.22
C SER A 143 -15.51 -6.58 11.08
N LEU A 144 -14.38 -6.20 10.50
CA LEU A 144 -13.61 -7.04 9.58
C LEU A 144 -12.77 -8.05 10.37
N CYS A 145 -12.17 -9.03 9.69
CA CYS A 145 -11.23 -9.93 10.35
C CYS A 145 -10.10 -9.14 11.01
N THR A 146 -9.71 -9.58 12.22
CA THR A 146 -8.46 -9.08 12.83
C THR A 146 -7.24 -9.55 12.02
N ARG A 147 -6.10 -8.88 12.22
CA ARG A 147 -4.82 -9.28 11.61
C ARG A 147 -4.50 -10.76 11.84
N GLU A 148 -4.67 -11.25 13.06
CA GLU A 148 -4.40 -12.65 13.39
C GLU A 148 -5.34 -13.61 12.68
N HIS A 149 -6.61 -13.24 12.56
CA HIS A 149 -7.60 -14.10 11.92
C HIS A 149 -7.40 -14.16 10.41
N ILE A 150 -7.20 -13.04 9.74
CA ILE A 150 -6.99 -13.02 8.28
C ILE A 150 -5.72 -13.75 7.86
N ILE A 151 -4.66 -13.73 8.70
CA ILE A 151 -3.45 -14.54 8.46
C ILE A 151 -3.77 -16.04 8.51
N LYS A 152 -4.57 -16.48 9.48
CA LYS A 152 -5.01 -17.90 9.54
C LYS A 152 -5.87 -18.29 8.34
N VAL A 153 -6.72 -17.38 7.87
CA VAL A 153 -7.50 -17.60 6.64
C VAL A 153 -6.56 -17.77 5.43
N LEU A 154 -5.53 -16.94 5.33
CA LEU A 154 -4.53 -17.03 4.28
C LEU A 154 -3.72 -18.34 4.37
N GLU A 155 -3.28 -18.75 5.56
CA GLU A 155 -2.56 -20.02 5.77
C GLU A 155 -3.43 -21.22 5.36
N ALA A 156 -4.70 -21.21 5.72
CA ALA A 156 -5.64 -22.26 5.33
C ALA A 156 -5.92 -22.27 3.81
N ALA A 157 -5.94 -21.10 3.17
CA ALA A 157 -6.10 -20.98 1.72
C ALA A 157 -4.86 -21.53 0.98
N LEU A 158 -3.65 -21.21 1.48
CA LEU A 158 -2.40 -21.72 0.91
C LEU A 158 -2.28 -23.24 1.05
N ALA A 159 -2.61 -23.79 2.22
CA ALA A 159 -2.59 -25.24 2.42
C ALA A 159 -3.54 -25.97 1.45
N ARG A 160 -4.75 -25.41 1.22
CA ARG A 160 -5.67 -25.97 0.22
C ARG A 160 -5.13 -25.85 -1.21
N ALA A 161 -4.49 -24.72 -1.51
CA ALA A 161 -3.90 -24.50 -2.83
C ALA A 161 -2.75 -25.48 -3.14
N GLU A 162 -1.97 -25.90 -2.13
CA GLU A 162 -0.95 -26.95 -2.29
C GLU A 162 -1.57 -28.30 -2.68
N ASP A 163 -2.75 -28.63 -2.12
CA ASP A 163 -3.45 -29.89 -2.40
C ASP A 163 -4.18 -29.87 -3.76
N THR A 164 -4.76 -28.75 -4.14
CA THR A 164 -5.61 -28.61 -5.33
C THR A 164 -4.87 -28.12 -6.57
N GLY A 165 -3.71 -27.47 -6.40
CA GLY A 165 -2.99 -26.78 -7.47
C GLY A 165 -3.58 -25.40 -7.81
N ASP A 166 -4.47 -24.88 -6.96
CA ASP A 166 -5.08 -23.55 -7.10
C ASP A 166 -4.10 -22.43 -6.75
N ARG A 167 -4.54 -21.19 -6.98
CA ARG A 167 -3.79 -19.97 -6.64
C ARG A 167 -4.51 -19.15 -5.58
N VAL A 168 -3.74 -18.48 -4.75
CA VAL A 168 -4.22 -17.56 -3.72
C VAL A 168 -3.73 -16.15 -4.03
N GLY A 169 -4.65 -15.20 -4.14
CA GLY A 169 -4.34 -13.78 -4.28
C GLY A 169 -4.38 -13.08 -2.92
N VAL A 170 -3.37 -12.30 -2.64
CA VAL A 170 -3.31 -11.41 -1.48
C VAL A 170 -3.24 -9.98 -1.99
N LEU A 171 -4.19 -9.13 -1.58
CA LEU A 171 -4.17 -7.70 -1.86
C LEU A 171 -4.01 -6.93 -0.55
N GLN A 172 -2.98 -6.12 -0.47
CA GLN A 172 -2.81 -5.09 0.56
C GLN A 172 -3.45 -3.80 0.05
N VAL A 173 -4.29 -3.19 0.87
CA VAL A 173 -4.96 -1.91 0.60
C VAL A 173 -4.51 -0.92 1.66
N ASP A 174 -4.04 0.24 1.25
CA ASP A 174 -3.55 1.29 2.12
C ASP A 174 -4.20 2.63 1.72
N LEU A 175 -4.83 3.32 2.68
CA LEU A 175 -5.58 4.55 2.43
C LEU A 175 -4.63 5.75 2.29
N ASP A 176 -4.68 6.40 1.13
CA ASP A 176 -3.84 7.57 0.86
C ASP A 176 -4.36 8.80 1.63
N GLY A 177 -3.49 9.41 2.42
CA GLY A 177 -3.80 10.66 3.13
C GLY A 177 -4.68 10.52 4.37
N PHE A 178 -4.98 9.31 4.86
CA PHE A 178 -5.83 9.09 6.04
C PHE A 178 -5.35 9.85 7.28
N ARG A 179 -4.03 9.92 7.50
CA ARG A 179 -3.46 10.70 8.60
C ARG A 179 -3.83 12.18 8.53
N ALA A 180 -3.85 12.78 7.33
CA ALA A 180 -4.23 14.19 7.17
C ALA A 180 -5.71 14.43 7.53
N ILE A 181 -6.60 13.45 7.29
CA ILE A 181 -8.00 13.51 7.74
C ILE A 181 -8.07 13.52 9.26
N ASN A 182 -7.34 12.62 9.93
CA ASN A 182 -7.27 12.60 11.40
C ASN A 182 -6.70 13.90 11.98
N ASP A 183 -5.64 14.44 11.37
CA ASP A 183 -4.99 15.67 11.83
C ASP A 183 -5.90 16.90 11.62
N ALA A 184 -6.73 16.91 10.57
CA ALA A 184 -7.61 18.04 10.25
C ALA A 184 -8.98 17.98 10.96
N PHE A 185 -9.59 16.80 11.09
CA PHE A 185 -10.97 16.64 11.53
C PHE A 185 -11.13 15.84 12.83
N GLY A 186 -10.05 15.29 13.34
CA GLY A 186 -10.05 14.50 14.58
C GLY A 186 -10.31 12.99 14.36
N PRO A 187 -10.02 12.17 15.41
CA PRO A 187 -10.08 10.72 15.32
C PRO A 187 -11.50 10.17 15.13
N GLU A 188 -12.54 10.85 15.59
CA GLU A 188 -13.94 10.41 15.43
C GLU A 188 -14.36 10.39 13.96
N VAL A 189 -13.93 11.39 13.19
CA VAL A 189 -14.17 11.46 11.74
C VAL A 189 -13.35 10.39 11.01
N GLY A 190 -12.10 10.16 11.44
CA GLY A 190 -11.27 9.08 10.92
C GLY A 190 -11.88 7.69 11.15
N ASP A 191 -12.42 7.45 12.35
CA ASP A 191 -13.11 6.19 12.66
C ASP A 191 -14.34 5.98 11.77
N ALA A 192 -15.13 7.03 11.52
CA ALA A 192 -16.27 6.96 10.60
C ALA A 192 -15.83 6.63 9.16
N VAL A 193 -14.73 7.21 8.69
CA VAL A 193 -14.13 6.88 7.38
C VAL A 193 -13.71 5.42 7.33
N LEU A 194 -13.04 4.91 8.36
CA LEU A 194 -12.61 3.50 8.42
C LEU A 194 -13.79 2.53 8.39
N VAL A 195 -14.88 2.85 9.09
CA VAL A 195 -16.11 2.03 9.10
C VAL A 195 -16.74 2.01 7.70
N GLU A 196 -16.91 3.16 7.06
CA GLU A 196 -17.48 3.24 5.71
C GLU A 196 -16.61 2.50 4.67
N VAL A 197 -15.27 2.68 4.71
CA VAL A 197 -14.34 1.95 3.85
C VAL A 197 -14.45 0.45 4.08
N ALA A 198 -14.48 0.00 5.33
CA ALA A 198 -14.63 -1.41 5.68
C ALA A 198 -15.92 -2.01 5.12
N ASP A 199 -17.03 -1.27 5.17
CA ASP A 199 -18.31 -1.70 4.61
C ASP A 199 -18.29 -1.77 3.08
N ARG A 200 -17.59 -0.85 2.42
CA ARG A 200 -17.36 -0.89 0.96
C ARG A 200 -16.53 -2.10 0.56
N LEU A 201 -15.42 -2.34 1.27
CA LEU A 201 -14.56 -3.51 1.04
C LEU A 201 -15.35 -4.80 1.23
N ARG A 202 -16.13 -4.93 2.31
CA ARG A 202 -16.95 -6.12 2.58
C ARG A 202 -17.99 -6.37 1.49
N ARG A 203 -18.70 -5.32 1.04
CA ARG A 203 -19.69 -5.42 -0.05
C ARG A 203 -19.08 -5.85 -1.38
N HIS A 204 -17.88 -5.36 -1.69
CA HIS A 204 -17.20 -5.69 -2.95
C HIS A 204 -16.58 -7.09 -2.93
N CYS A 205 -16.09 -7.54 -1.78
CA CYS A 205 -15.47 -8.86 -1.63
C CYS A 205 -16.48 -9.98 -1.41
N ALA A 206 -17.64 -9.70 -0.80
CA ALA A 206 -18.75 -10.61 -0.48
C ALA A 206 -18.39 -12.11 -0.49
N ASP A 207 -18.69 -12.81 -1.59
CA ASP A 207 -18.46 -14.26 -1.72
C ASP A 207 -17.11 -14.61 -2.38
N LEU A 208 -16.31 -13.63 -2.76
CA LEU A 208 -15.08 -13.82 -3.55
C LEU A 208 -13.81 -13.83 -2.70
N ALA A 209 -13.82 -13.14 -1.55
CA ALA A 209 -12.61 -12.94 -0.76
C ALA A 209 -12.90 -12.64 0.72
N ALA A 210 -11.98 -13.03 1.61
CA ALA A 210 -11.97 -12.60 2.99
C ALA A 210 -11.28 -11.24 3.11
N VAL A 211 -11.76 -10.38 4.03
CA VAL A 211 -11.23 -9.03 4.28
C VAL A 211 -10.89 -8.87 5.75
N GLY A 212 -9.71 -8.35 6.04
CA GLY A 212 -9.25 -8.05 7.40
C GLY A 212 -8.59 -6.68 7.50
N ARG A 213 -8.67 -6.06 8.68
CA ARG A 213 -7.92 -4.86 9.03
C ARG A 213 -6.61 -5.26 9.68
N VAL A 214 -5.48 -4.85 9.10
CA VAL A 214 -4.15 -5.30 9.53
C VAL A 214 -3.28 -4.19 10.12
N GLY A 215 -3.68 -2.93 9.96
CA GLY A 215 -3.02 -1.75 10.47
C GLY A 215 -4.01 -0.64 10.82
N VAL A 216 -3.52 0.59 10.99
CA VAL A 216 -4.36 1.77 11.31
C VAL A 216 -5.29 2.10 10.15
N ASP A 217 -4.75 2.18 8.95
CA ASP A 217 -5.37 2.52 7.67
C ASP A 217 -5.08 1.46 6.59
N GLU A 218 -4.70 0.24 7.04
CA GLU A 218 -4.31 -0.86 6.17
C GLU A 218 -5.30 -2.02 6.25
N PHE A 219 -5.68 -2.55 5.10
CA PHE A 219 -6.56 -3.70 4.97
C PHE A 219 -5.92 -4.79 4.12
N LEU A 220 -6.26 -6.04 4.40
CA LEU A 220 -5.80 -7.20 3.66
C LEU A 220 -6.99 -7.95 3.09
N VAL A 221 -6.92 -8.27 1.80
CA VAL A 221 -7.92 -9.08 1.10
C VAL A 221 -7.27 -10.38 0.66
N VAL A 222 -7.90 -11.52 0.98
CA VAL A 222 -7.46 -12.86 0.61
C VAL A 222 -8.48 -13.48 -0.31
N SER A 223 -8.12 -13.71 -1.56
CA SER A 223 -8.97 -14.34 -2.58
C SER A 223 -8.39 -15.68 -3.00
N SER A 224 -9.20 -16.72 -3.04
CA SER A 224 -8.86 -18.01 -3.65
C SER A 224 -9.67 -18.16 -4.94
N ALA A 225 -9.01 -18.25 -6.07
CA ALA A 225 -9.67 -18.43 -7.36
C ALA A 225 -9.23 -19.76 -8.00
N ASP A 226 -10.22 -20.53 -8.41
CA ASP A 226 -10.08 -21.77 -9.20
C ASP A 226 -9.76 -21.40 -10.66
N SER A 227 -8.59 -20.79 -10.90
CA SER A 227 -8.24 -20.36 -12.26
C SER A 227 -6.75 -20.38 -12.52
N SER A 228 -6.39 -20.88 -13.68
CA SER A 228 -5.00 -20.98 -14.15
C SER A 228 -4.52 -19.68 -14.81
N GLY A 229 -3.34 -19.20 -14.39
CA GLY A 229 -2.52 -18.26 -15.13
C GLY A 229 -3.16 -16.88 -15.38
N LEU A 230 -3.31 -16.50 -16.62
CA LEU A 230 -3.80 -15.18 -17.06
C LEU A 230 -5.21 -14.82 -16.56
N ALA A 231 -6.07 -15.82 -16.37
CA ALA A 231 -7.42 -15.61 -15.84
C ALA A 231 -7.38 -15.20 -14.37
N PHE A 232 -6.46 -15.75 -13.59
CA PHE A 232 -6.25 -15.38 -12.18
C PHE A 232 -5.80 -13.93 -12.01
N ASP A 233 -4.77 -13.51 -12.75
CA ASP A 233 -4.27 -12.13 -12.70
C ASP A 233 -5.34 -11.11 -13.13
N THR A 234 -6.18 -11.48 -14.12
CA THR A 234 -7.30 -10.65 -14.56
C THR A 234 -8.35 -10.52 -13.46
N THR A 235 -8.68 -11.62 -12.76
CA THR A 235 -9.64 -11.61 -11.64
C THR A 235 -9.13 -10.72 -10.49
N ILE A 236 -7.86 -10.87 -10.10
CA ILE A 236 -7.25 -10.05 -9.04
C ILE A 236 -7.20 -8.58 -9.45
N ARG A 237 -6.89 -8.27 -10.70
CA ARG A 237 -6.90 -6.90 -11.22
C ARG A 237 -8.32 -6.29 -11.19
N HIS A 238 -9.33 -7.00 -11.64
CA HIS A 238 -10.72 -6.53 -11.59
C HIS A 238 -11.18 -6.30 -10.14
N LEU A 239 -10.81 -7.20 -9.23
CA LEU A 239 -11.09 -7.01 -7.80
C LEU A 239 -10.40 -5.74 -7.28
N ALA A 240 -9.12 -5.55 -7.56
CA ALA A 240 -8.37 -4.37 -7.14
C ALA A 240 -8.94 -3.07 -7.71
N ASP A 241 -9.29 -3.03 -9.00
CA ASP A 241 -9.90 -1.86 -9.64
C ASP A 241 -11.29 -1.55 -9.06
N GLY A 242 -12.09 -2.58 -8.77
CA GLY A 242 -13.38 -2.43 -8.11
C GLY A 242 -13.26 -1.87 -6.70
N LEU A 243 -12.33 -2.40 -5.89
CA LEU A 243 -12.04 -1.90 -4.55
C LEU A 243 -11.56 -0.44 -4.57
N ARG A 244 -10.62 -0.12 -5.47
CA ARG A 244 -10.11 1.24 -5.63
C ARG A 244 -11.23 2.22 -6.00
N SER A 245 -12.09 1.87 -6.95
CA SER A 245 -13.24 2.68 -7.33
C SER A 245 -14.21 2.89 -6.18
N ALA A 246 -14.54 1.82 -5.43
CA ALA A 246 -15.43 1.92 -4.27
C ALA A 246 -14.87 2.79 -3.14
N ILE A 247 -13.56 2.75 -2.91
CA ILE A 247 -12.92 3.60 -1.89
C ILE A 247 -12.94 5.08 -2.30
N THR A 248 -12.78 5.37 -3.61
CA THR A 248 -12.73 6.74 -4.12
C THR A 248 -14.09 7.45 -4.07
N GLU A 249 -15.20 6.74 -3.88
CA GLU A 249 -16.50 7.38 -3.65
C GLU A 249 -16.46 8.27 -2.39
N PRO A 250 -17.08 9.46 -2.42
CA PRO A 250 -17.08 10.35 -1.26
C PRO A 250 -17.64 9.68 0.00
N VAL A 251 -17.03 9.96 1.15
CA VAL A 251 -17.54 9.57 2.46
C VAL A 251 -18.28 10.76 3.07
N HIS A 252 -19.57 10.57 3.40
CA HIS A 252 -20.39 11.61 4.02
C HIS A 252 -20.50 11.37 5.52
N HIS A 253 -20.03 12.32 6.33
CA HIS A 253 -20.15 12.27 7.79
C HIS A 253 -20.39 13.68 8.37
N ASP A 254 -21.45 13.84 9.18
CA ASP A 254 -21.84 15.10 9.85
C ASP A 254 -21.85 16.33 8.93
N GLY A 255 -22.30 16.17 7.67
CA GLY A 255 -22.38 17.24 6.68
C GLY A 255 -21.04 17.55 5.98
N LEU A 256 -19.98 16.80 6.29
CA LEU A 256 -18.71 16.81 5.58
C LEU A 256 -18.76 15.82 4.42
N GLU A 257 -18.14 16.19 3.30
CA GLU A 257 -17.86 15.32 2.17
C GLU A 257 -16.35 15.12 2.08
N LEU A 258 -15.90 13.89 2.37
CA LEU A 258 -14.49 13.55 2.46
C LEU A 258 -14.10 12.69 1.26
N HIS A 259 -13.03 13.09 0.58
CA HIS A 259 -12.44 12.36 -0.54
C HIS A 259 -11.14 11.71 -0.11
N LEU A 260 -11.01 10.43 -0.37
CA LEU A 260 -9.78 9.68 -0.14
C LEU A 260 -9.55 8.71 -1.29
N THR A 261 -8.31 8.28 -1.44
CA THR A 261 -7.91 7.27 -2.41
C THR A 261 -7.20 6.13 -1.70
N ALA A 262 -6.89 5.06 -2.40
CA ALA A 262 -6.11 3.97 -1.86
C ALA A 262 -5.06 3.49 -2.86
N SER A 263 -3.89 3.17 -2.34
CA SER A 263 -2.85 2.47 -3.08
C SER A 263 -2.93 0.97 -2.78
N LEU A 264 -2.98 0.15 -3.83
CA LEU A 264 -3.17 -1.29 -3.72
C LEU A 264 -1.96 -2.05 -4.26
N GLY A 265 -1.62 -3.15 -3.58
CA GLY A 265 -0.56 -4.06 -4.02
C GLY A 265 -1.02 -5.51 -3.90
N ALA A 266 -0.74 -6.33 -4.91
CA ALA A 266 -1.09 -7.74 -4.89
C ALA A 266 0.13 -8.65 -4.98
N ALA A 267 0.02 -9.82 -4.34
CA ALA A 267 0.94 -10.94 -4.47
C ALA A 267 0.20 -12.26 -4.73
N ARG A 268 0.87 -13.19 -5.39
CA ARG A 268 0.32 -14.48 -5.86
C ARG A 268 0.97 -15.64 -5.12
N GLY A 269 0.19 -16.43 -4.44
CA GLY A 269 0.65 -17.71 -3.89
C GLY A 269 0.29 -18.86 -4.83
N PRO A 270 1.22 -19.80 -5.08
CA PRO A 270 2.59 -19.86 -4.56
C PRO A 270 3.66 -19.13 -5.40
N ASP A 271 3.28 -18.47 -6.53
CA ASP A 271 4.23 -17.93 -7.51
C ASP A 271 5.19 -16.88 -6.93
N ASP A 272 4.69 -15.93 -6.14
CA ASP A 272 5.51 -14.86 -5.54
C ASP A 272 6.07 -15.28 -4.17
N ALA A 273 5.36 -16.13 -3.42
CA ALA A 273 5.81 -16.75 -2.18
C ALA A 273 4.86 -17.87 -1.74
N SER A 274 5.38 -18.84 -0.95
CA SER A 274 4.63 -20.00 -0.46
C SER A 274 4.15 -19.86 0.99
N SER A 275 4.60 -18.86 1.75
CA SER A 275 4.15 -18.63 3.13
C SER A 275 3.31 -17.36 3.25
N ALA A 276 2.35 -17.35 4.17
CA ALA A 276 1.48 -16.21 4.43
C ALA A 276 2.28 -14.93 4.74
N THR A 277 3.28 -15.03 5.62
CA THR A 277 4.13 -13.88 5.97
C THR A 277 4.88 -13.32 4.77
N ALA A 278 5.43 -14.18 3.91
CA ALA A 278 6.18 -13.74 2.74
C ALA A 278 5.26 -13.13 1.67
N LEU A 279 4.04 -13.67 1.48
CA LEU A 279 3.05 -13.11 0.56
C LEU A 279 2.55 -11.74 1.01
N ILE A 280 2.24 -11.56 2.30
CA ILE A 280 1.86 -10.25 2.84
C ILE A 280 3.00 -9.25 2.63
N ALA A 281 4.25 -9.64 2.90
CA ALA A 281 5.40 -8.77 2.66
C ALA A 281 5.58 -8.45 1.16
N ALA A 282 5.27 -9.38 0.26
CA ALA A 282 5.29 -9.15 -1.19
C ALA A 282 4.21 -8.14 -1.62
N ALA A 283 2.98 -8.30 -1.11
CA ALA A 283 1.89 -7.37 -1.37
C ALA A 283 2.18 -5.96 -0.83
N ASP A 284 2.76 -5.85 0.37
CA ASP A 284 3.18 -4.56 0.95
C ASP A 284 4.28 -3.86 0.11
N ARG A 285 5.22 -4.62 -0.46
CA ARG A 285 6.19 -4.07 -1.42
C ARG A 285 5.51 -3.53 -2.68
N ALA A 286 4.49 -4.23 -3.18
CA ALA A 286 3.72 -3.78 -4.34
C ALA A 286 2.92 -2.49 -4.03
N VAL A 287 2.38 -2.31 -2.81
CA VAL A 287 1.76 -1.05 -2.35
C VAL A 287 2.77 0.10 -2.40
N ARG A 288 3.98 -0.14 -1.88
CA ARG A 288 5.05 0.88 -1.93
C ARG A 288 5.41 1.28 -3.36
N ALA A 289 5.47 0.31 -4.27
CA ALA A 289 5.71 0.57 -5.68
C ALA A 289 4.56 1.38 -6.32
N SER A 290 3.30 1.06 -5.99
CA SER A 290 2.15 1.81 -6.50
C SER A 290 2.16 3.29 -6.07
N ARG A 291 2.55 3.56 -4.82
CA ARG A 291 2.71 4.93 -4.28
C ARG A 291 3.80 5.74 -4.98
N GLN A 292 4.88 5.07 -5.41
CA GLN A 292 5.99 5.72 -6.13
C GLN A 292 5.61 6.14 -7.54
N ILE A 293 4.67 5.42 -8.17
CA ILE A 293 4.18 5.74 -9.52
C ILE A 293 3.17 6.90 -9.50
N GLY A 294 2.45 7.12 -8.35
CA GLY A 294 1.51 8.26 -8.29
C GLY A 294 0.29 8.05 -7.42
N ARG A 295 0.32 7.28 -6.34
CA ARG A 295 -0.83 6.99 -5.47
C ARG A 295 -2.12 6.61 -6.24
N ASN A 296 -3.17 6.20 -5.55
CA ASN A 296 -4.42 5.74 -6.18
C ASN A 296 -4.19 4.75 -7.34
N GLN A 297 -3.21 3.86 -7.19
CA GLN A 297 -2.75 2.91 -8.20
C GLN A 297 -2.81 1.48 -7.67
N PHE A 298 -2.83 0.53 -8.59
CA PHE A 298 -2.71 -0.90 -8.30
C PHE A 298 -1.46 -1.48 -8.95
N GLN A 299 -0.68 -2.27 -8.21
CA GLN A 299 0.47 -2.99 -8.71
C GLN A 299 0.48 -4.46 -8.25
N PHE A 300 0.89 -5.36 -9.12
CA PHE A 300 1.31 -6.69 -8.70
C PHE A 300 2.72 -6.66 -8.13
N HIS A 301 2.99 -7.58 -7.20
CA HIS A 301 4.36 -7.86 -6.80
C HIS A 301 5.15 -8.33 -8.03
N ASP A 302 6.32 -7.78 -8.18
CA ASP A 302 7.30 -8.19 -9.18
C ASP A 302 8.62 -8.44 -8.44
N SER A 303 9.13 -9.66 -8.54
CA SER A 303 10.39 -10.05 -7.89
C SER A 303 11.58 -9.19 -8.33
N THR A 304 11.50 -8.54 -9.48
CA THR A 304 12.48 -7.55 -9.91
C THR A 304 12.48 -6.31 -9.02
N ILE A 305 11.35 -6.01 -8.34
CA ILE A 305 11.25 -4.91 -7.36
C ILE A 305 12.08 -5.21 -6.10
N ASP A 306 12.19 -6.46 -5.67
CA ASP A 306 13.01 -6.85 -4.51
C ASP A 306 14.51 -6.69 -4.78
N ILE A 307 14.93 -7.03 -5.98
CA ILE A 307 16.30 -6.81 -6.45
C ILE A 307 16.57 -5.30 -6.47
N ARG A 308 15.65 -4.50 -7.03
CA ARG A 308 15.77 -3.02 -7.07
C ARG A 308 15.79 -2.37 -5.69
N ASN A 309 15.04 -2.87 -4.70
CA ASN A 309 15.05 -2.31 -3.34
C ASN A 309 16.33 -2.66 -2.57
N HIS A 310 16.87 -3.86 -2.76
CA HIS A 310 18.17 -4.23 -2.20
C HIS A 310 19.32 -3.46 -2.86
N ASP A 311 19.22 -3.28 -4.17
CA ASP A 311 20.17 -2.49 -4.94
C ASP A 311 20.05 -0.98 -4.62
N ARG A 312 18.85 -0.47 -4.30
CA ARG A 312 18.67 0.93 -3.83
C ARG A 312 19.40 1.25 -2.54
N LEU A 313 19.40 0.34 -1.55
CA LEU A 313 20.16 0.55 -0.30
C LEU A 313 21.67 0.54 -0.53
N LYS A 314 22.14 -0.30 -1.45
CA LYS A 314 23.55 -0.29 -1.90
C LYS A 314 23.83 0.99 -2.68
N LEU A 315 22.93 1.32 -3.61
CA LEU A 315 23.04 2.50 -4.46
C LEU A 315 23.10 3.79 -3.64
N ASP A 316 22.27 3.95 -2.59
CA ASP A 316 22.34 5.11 -1.68
C ASP A 316 23.70 5.21 -0.97
N ARG A 317 24.19 4.08 -0.44
CA ARG A 317 25.49 4.07 0.22
C ARG A 317 26.62 4.44 -0.73
N ASP A 318 26.58 3.93 -1.96
CA ASP A 318 27.61 4.20 -2.95
C ASP A 318 27.47 5.63 -3.50
N LEU A 319 26.24 6.12 -3.66
CA LEU A 319 25.95 7.50 -4.07
C LEU A 319 26.48 8.56 -3.07
N ARG A 320 26.37 8.29 -1.77
CA ARG A 320 26.96 9.15 -0.72
C ARG A 320 28.48 9.30 -0.84
N GLN A 321 29.14 8.32 -1.45
CA GLN A 321 30.59 8.30 -1.66
C GLN A 321 30.98 8.72 -3.08
N ALA A 322 30.02 8.77 -4.00
CA ALA A 322 30.25 9.01 -5.42
C ALA A 322 30.99 10.32 -5.70
N THR A 323 30.63 11.41 -4.97
CA THR A 323 31.32 12.70 -5.07
C THR A 323 32.79 12.59 -4.64
N ALA A 324 33.05 11.95 -3.50
CA ALA A 324 34.43 11.76 -3.00
C ALA A 324 35.26 10.84 -3.90
N ARG A 325 34.63 9.88 -4.55
CA ARG A 325 35.25 8.93 -5.49
C ARG A 325 35.40 9.49 -6.90
N ARG A 326 34.88 10.70 -7.17
CA ARG A 326 34.85 11.32 -8.50
C ARG A 326 34.09 10.47 -9.54
N GLU A 327 33.04 9.81 -9.11
CA GLU A 327 32.16 9.00 -9.96
C GLU A 327 31.03 9.85 -10.57
N LEU A 328 30.76 11.06 -10.04
CA LEU A 328 29.81 12.01 -10.59
C LEU A 328 30.48 12.98 -11.57
N GLU A 329 29.83 13.22 -12.69
CA GLU A 329 30.21 14.17 -13.72
C GLU A 329 29.02 15.03 -14.11
N VAL A 330 29.28 16.24 -14.63
CA VAL A 330 28.25 17.11 -15.22
C VAL A 330 28.46 17.17 -16.73
N HIS A 331 27.39 16.79 -17.46
CA HIS A 331 27.33 16.96 -18.90
C HIS A 331 26.42 18.15 -19.25
N TYR A 332 26.65 18.77 -20.36
CA TYR A 332 25.95 19.98 -20.79
C TYR A 332 25.25 19.72 -22.13
N GLN A 333 23.94 19.90 -22.19
CA GLN A 333 23.20 19.83 -23.44
C GLN A 333 22.93 21.24 -23.96
N PRO A 334 23.34 21.57 -25.18
CA PRO A 334 23.17 22.90 -25.72
C PRO A 334 21.70 23.25 -25.95
N ILE A 335 21.32 24.47 -25.52
CA ILE A 335 20.06 25.12 -25.84
C ILE A 335 20.32 26.12 -26.95
N VAL A 336 19.64 25.97 -28.08
CA VAL A 336 19.89 26.74 -29.32
C VAL A 336 18.76 27.74 -29.52
N GLU A 337 19.12 28.98 -29.85
CA GLU A 337 18.19 30.01 -30.28
C GLU A 337 17.76 29.75 -31.73
N LEU A 338 16.47 29.55 -31.97
CA LEU A 338 15.98 29.08 -33.26
C LEU A 338 16.12 30.13 -34.39
N CYS A 339 16.02 31.42 -34.07
CA CYS A 339 16.14 32.48 -35.08
C CYS A 339 17.58 32.68 -35.60
N THR A 340 18.58 32.36 -34.77
CA THR A 340 20.02 32.57 -35.13
C THR A 340 20.75 31.26 -35.41
N GLY A 341 20.20 30.14 -34.92
CA GLY A 341 20.87 28.84 -34.93
C GLY A 341 22.05 28.72 -33.97
N ARG A 342 22.28 29.73 -33.10
CA ARG A 342 23.42 29.80 -32.18
C ARG A 342 23.03 29.26 -30.80
N PRO A 343 23.98 28.62 -30.08
CA PRO A 343 23.78 28.27 -28.70
C PRO A 343 23.51 29.50 -27.83
N ALA A 344 22.44 29.48 -27.04
CA ALA A 344 22.04 30.53 -26.11
C ALA A 344 22.25 30.13 -24.64
N GLY A 345 22.44 28.86 -24.37
CA GLY A 345 22.61 28.28 -23.05
C GLY A 345 22.94 26.80 -23.07
N ALA A 346 22.88 26.18 -21.91
CA ALA A 346 23.01 24.75 -21.77
C ALA A 346 22.20 24.26 -20.57
N GLU A 347 21.71 23.04 -20.60
CA GLU A 347 21.21 22.35 -19.45
C GLU A 347 22.31 21.47 -18.85
N ALA A 348 22.53 21.58 -17.54
CA ALA A 348 23.49 20.79 -16.78
C ALA A 348 22.83 19.50 -16.31
N LEU A 349 23.34 18.38 -16.76
CA LEU A 349 22.80 17.05 -16.55
C LEU A 349 23.82 16.18 -15.81
N VAL A 350 23.55 15.83 -14.57
CA VAL A 350 24.42 14.95 -13.78
C VAL A 350 24.48 13.54 -14.39
N ARG A 351 25.69 12.94 -14.37
CA ARG A 351 25.97 11.57 -14.81
C ARG A 351 26.71 10.87 -13.71
N TRP A 352 26.39 9.59 -13.51
CA TRP A 352 27.08 8.75 -12.54
C TRP A 352 27.72 7.55 -13.23
N HIS A 353 29.03 7.48 -13.13
CA HIS A 353 29.84 6.37 -13.62
C HIS A 353 30.35 5.57 -12.42
N HIS A 354 29.61 4.55 -12.06
CA HIS A 354 29.96 3.68 -10.93
C HIS A 354 31.07 2.70 -11.31
N ASP A 355 32.10 2.58 -10.48
CA ASP A 355 33.28 1.74 -10.77
C ASP A 355 32.95 0.28 -11.12
N GLN A 356 31.92 -0.31 -10.49
CA GLN A 356 31.54 -1.72 -10.68
C GLN A 356 30.36 -1.91 -11.64
N HIS A 357 29.43 -0.96 -11.71
CA HIS A 357 28.18 -1.08 -12.46
C HIS A 357 28.19 -0.29 -13.77
N GLY A 358 29.23 0.50 -14.02
CA GLY A 358 29.29 1.37 -15.19
C GLY A 358 28.37 2.57 -15.07
N PRO A 359 27.87 3.14 -16.20
CA PRO A 359 27.00 4.30 -16.19
C PRO A 359 25.62 3.95 -15.62
N ILE A 360 25.20 4.68 -14.55
CA ILE A 360 23.90 4.57 -13.93
C ILE A 360 23.05 5.76 -14.39
N PRO A 361 21.84 5.52 -14.95
CA PRO A 361 21.01 6.62 -15.47
C PRO A 361 20.41 7.47 -14.34
N PRO A 362 20.21 8.79 -14.55
CA PRO A 362 19.58 9.69 -13.56
C PRO A 362 18.20 9.22 -13.10
N SER A 363 17.40 8.65 -13.98
CA SER A 363 16.08 8.07 -13.66
C SER A 363 16.12 6.96 -12.60
N GLU A 364 17.29 6.36 -12.35
CA GLU A 364 17.47 5.31 -11.36
C GLU A 364 17.99 5.86 -10.02
N PHE A 365 19.00 6.76 -10.03
CA PHE A 365 19.62 7.22 -8.78
C PHE A 365 19.00 8.48 -8.20
N ILE A 366 18.42 9.40 -9.01
CA ILE A 366 17.80 10.63 -8.51
C ILE A 366 16.63 10.32 -7.55
N PRO A 367 15.64 9.43 -7.86
CA PRO A 367 14.59 9.10 -6.92
C PRO A 367 15.09 8.47 -5.61
N THR A 368 16.21 7.73 -5.68
CA THR A 368 16.88 7.19 -4.49
C THR A 368 17.49 8.32 -3.66
N ALA A 369 18.20 9.26 -4.29
CA ALA A 369 18.79 10.41 -3.65
C ALA A 369 17.75 11.31 -2.96
N GLU A 370 16.60 11.53 -3.59
CA GLU A 370 15.48 12.29 -3.02
C GLU A 370 14.93 11.65 -1.75
N THR A 371 14.65 10.33 -1.81
CA THR A 371 14.10 9.58 -0.68
C THR A 371 15.05 9.53 0.52
N THR A 372 16.37 9.47 0.27
CA THR A 372 17.39 9.34 1.31
C THR A 372 17.98 10.68 1.76
N GLY A 373 17.61 11.78 1.09
CA GLY A 373 18.13 13.13 1.33
C GLY A 373 19.53 13.37 0.76
N SER A 374 20.11 12.43 0.03
CA SER A 374 21.42 12.55 -0.63
C SER A 374 21.39 13.54 -1.82
N ILE A 375 20.19 13.86 -2.32
CA ILE A 375 19.99 14.80 -3.43
C ILE A 375 20.65 16.15 -3.19
N SER A 376 20.64 16.64 -1.97
CA SER A 376 21.25 17.93 -1.62
C SER A 376 22.77 17.98 -1.86
N ALA A 377 23.47 16.87 -1.64
CA ALA A 377 24.90 16.79 -1.91
C ALA A 377 25.20 16.74 -3.43
N ILE A 378 24.30 16.12 -4.20
CA ILE A 378 24.38 16.10 -5.66
C ILE A 378 24.18 17.51 -6.22
N SER A 379 23.16 18.24 -5.75
CA SER A 379 22.91 19.61 -6.21
C SER A 379 24.05 20.56 -5.88
N GLU A 380 24.64 20.45 -4.68
CA GLU A 380 25.84 21.22 -4.32
C GLU A 380 27.02 20.89 -5.25
N PHE A 381 27.24 19.64 -5.57
CA PHE A 381 28.25 19.19 -6.51
C PHE A 381 28.00 19.76 -7.92
N VAL A 382 26.76 19.64 -8.42
CA VAL A 382 26.39 20.15 -9.76
C VAL A 382 26.59 21.65 -9.83
N LEU A 383 26.08 22.41 -8.87
CA LEU A 383 26.21 23.87 -8.83
C LEU A 383 27.69 24.32 -8.75
N GLY A 384 28.49 23.68 -7.90
CA GLY A 384 29.92 23.96 -7.81
C GLY A 384 30.65 23.68 -9.13
N THR A 385 30.36 22.55 -9.75
CA THR A 385 30.95 22.17 -11.06
C THR A 385 30.53 23.13 -12.16
N VAL A 386 29.26 23.52 -12.23
CA VAL A 386 28.73 24.48 -13.20
C VAL A 386 29.42 25.85 -13.02
N ALA A 387 29.63 26.29 -11.78
CA ALA A 387 30.32 27.54 -11.47
C ALA A 387 31.76 27.52 -11.96
N ASP A 388 32.50 26.45 -11.68
CA ASP A 388 33.90 26.29 -12.11
C ASP A 388 34.00 26.22 -13.64
N ASP A 389 33.10 25.50 -14.29
CA ASP A 389 33.07 25.35 -15.75
C ASP A 389 32.71 26.70 -16.43
N LEU A 390 31.73 27.46 -15.91
CA LEU A 390 31.40 28.81 -16.41
C LEU A 390 32.61 29.75 -16.32
N ALA A 391 33.28 29.78 -15.17
CA ALA A 391 34.50 30.63 -15.00
C ALA A 391 35.61 30.22 -15.98
N ARG A 392 35.80 28.91 -16.18
CA ARG A 392 36.74 28.37 -17.16
C ARG A 392 36.39 28.76 -18.59
N TRP A 393 35.12 28.62 -18.99
CA TRP A 393 34.65 28.97 -20.33
C TRP A 393 34.73 30.46 -20.60
N ASP A 394 34.43 31.30 -19.61
CA ASP A 394 34.61 32.76 -19.71
C ASP A 394 36.11 33.13 -19.94
N SER A 395 37.02 32.48 -19.21
CA SER A 395 38.45 32.67 -19.38
C SER A 395 38.98 32.24 -20.76
N LEU A 396 38.31 31.27 -21.38
CA LEU A 396 38.61 30.79 -22.73
C LEU A 396 37.92 31.59 -23.83
N GLY A 397 37.04 32.55 -23.48
CA GLY A 397 36.23 33.30 -24.43
C GLY A 397 35.22 32.45 -25.21
N VAL A 398 34.77 31.37 -24.62
CA VAL A 398 33.86 30.38 -25.25
C VAL A 398 32.42 30.75 -25.03
N THR A 399 32.12 31.53 -24.00
CA THR A 399 30.77 31.96 -23.62
C THR A 399 30.53 33.43 -23.90
N THR A 400 29.25 33.80 -24.00
CA THR A 400 28.82 35.20 -23.99
C THR A 400 28.27 35.56 -22.61
N PRO A 401 28.26 36.85 -22.21
CA PRO A 401 27.67 37.28 -20.93
C PRO A 401 26.19 36.88 -20.77
N ASP A 402 25.46 36.69 -21.86
CA ASP A 402 24.05 36.32 -21.86
C ASP A 402 23.81 34.79 -21.82
N MET A 403 24.89 34.01 -21.97
CA MET A 403 24.76 32.54 -21.90
C MET A 403 24.42 32.10 -20.47
N ARG A 404 23.45 31.22 -20.35
CA ARG A 404 22.98 30.67 -19.07
C ARG A 404 23.13 29.18 -19.03
N VAL A 405 23.31 28.67 -17.83
CA VAL A 405 23.30 27.23 -17.57
C VAL A 405 22.11 26.90 -16.64
N SER A 406 21.23 26.07 -17.12
CA SER A 406 20.09 25.58 -16.35
C SER A 406 20.49 24.38 -15.48
N VAL A 407 19.97 24.35 -14.25
CA VAL A 407 20.20 23.28 -13.28
C VAL A 407 18.86 22.77 -12.74
N ASN A 408 18.65 21.48 -12.81
CA ASN A 408 17.46 20.82 -12.30
C ASN A 408 17.42 20.80 -10.77
N ILE A 409 16.27 21.15 -10.19
CA ILE A 409 16.01 21.16 -8.75
C ILE A 409 14.89 20.20 -8.42
N SER A 410 15.16 19.27 -7.50
CA SER A 410 14.15 18.31 -7.05
C SER A 410 13.11 18.95 -6.10
N ALA A 411 11.88 18.41 -6.11
CA ALA A 411 10.84 18.83 -5.20
C ALA A 411 11.23 18.63 -3.73
N ALA A 412 11.92 17.53 -3.42
CA ALA A 412 12.40 17.24 -2.09
C ALA A 412 13.40 18.29 -1.57
N GLU A 413 14.23 18.84 -2.45
CA GLU A 413 15.18 19.87 -2.11
C GLU A 413 14.54 21.25 -2.04
N PHE A 414 13.74 21.63 -3.03
CA PHE A 414 13.04 22.91 -3.08
C PHE A 414 12.17 23.16 -1.85
N ASN A 415 11.52 22.13 -1.32
CA ASN A 415 10.65 22.22 -0.15
C ASN A 415 11.38 22.32 1.21
N ARG A 416 12.71 22.24 1.22
CA ARG A 416 13.49 22.40 2.46
C ARG A 416 13.47 23.85 2.97
N PRO A 417 13.37 24.06 4.29
CA PRO A 417 13.40 25.42 4.85
C PRO A 417 14.71 26.18 4.60
N ASP A 418 15.83 25.46 4.47
CA ASP A 418 17.18 26.02 4.27
C ASP A 418 17.60 26.14 2.80
N PHE A 419 16.68 25.87 1.85
CA PHE A 419 16.97 25.81 0.42
C PHE A 419 17.63 27.10 -0.12
N VAL A 420 16.97 28.25 0.03
CA VAL A 420 17.47 29.54 -0.49
C VAL A 420 18.82 29.91 0.12
N SER A 421 18.97 29.75 1.45
CA SER A 421 20.22 30.05 2.14
C SER A 421 21.40 29.15 1.76
N ARG A 422 21.11 27.94 1.29
CA ARG A 422 22.13 27.01 0.74
C ARG A 422 22.60 27.49 -0.63
N PHE A 423 21.69 27.89 -1.51
CA PHE A 423 22.03 28.48 -2.81
C PHE A 423 22.87 29.73 -2.64
N GLU A 424 22.45 30.65 -1.77
CA GLU A 424 23.21 31.87 -1.47
C GLU A 424 24.64 31.54 -1.04
N ARG A 425 24.84 30.54 -0.17
CA ARG A 425 26.18 30.10 0.25
C ARG A 425 27.04 29.58 -0.91
N VAL A 426 26.44 28.79 -1.81
CA VAL A 426 27.16 28.24 -2.97
C VAL A 426 27.57 29.38 -3.90
N LEU A 427 26.65 30.30 -4.22
CA LEU A 427 26.94 31.46 -5.04
C LEU A 427 28.08 32.31 -4.45
N HIS A 428 28.04 32.58 -3.15
CA HIS A 428 29.12 33.33 -2.47
C HIS A 428 30.46 32.58 -2.49
N SER A 429 30.46 31.27 -2.30
CA SER A 429 31.70 30.49 -2.26
C SER A 429 32.36 30.34 -3.62
N THR A 430 31.59 30.31 -4.69
CA THR A 430 32.10 30.18 -6.07
C THR A 430 32.34 31.52 -6.76
N GLY A 431 31.73 32.60 -6.27
CA GLY A 431 31.79 33.92 -6.92
C GLY A 431 31.06 33.98 -8.26
N THR A 432 30.15 33.04 -8.52
CA THR A 432 29.38 32.95 -9.77
C THR A 432 28.35 34.08 -9.84
N ASP A 433 28.25 34.74 -11.00
CA ASP A 433 27.16 35.68 -11.28
C ASP A 433 25.81 34.91 -11.31
N PRO A 434 24.88 35.17 -10.36
CA PRO A 434 23.61 34.49 -10.30
C PRO A 434 22.81 34.58 -11.61
N SER A 435 22.92 35.66 -12.35
CA SER A 435 22.22 35.89 -13.63
C SER A 435 22.58 34.87 -14.72
N ARG A 436 23.71 34.16 -14.53
CA ARG A 436 24.21 33.10 -15.43
C ARG A 436 23.57 31.73 -15.13
N LEU A 437 22.84 31.60 -14.03
CA LEU A 437 22.18 30.37 -13.62
C LEU A 437 20.67 30.49 -13.80
N GLU A 438 20.07 29.40 -14.24
CA GLU A 438 18.62 29.22 -14.32
C GLU A 438 18.24 27.94 -13.57
N LEU A 439 17.28 28.01 -12.66
CA LEU A 439 16.83 26.86 -11.88
C LEU A 439 15.58 26.25 -12.51
N GLU A 440 15.65 24.99 -12.85
CA GLU A 440 14.54 24.25 -13.45
C GLU A 440 13.76 23.50 -12.37
N ILE A 441 12.46 23.75 -12.29
CA ILE A 441 11.53 23.12 -11.37
C ILE A 441 10.39 22.49 -12.15
N THR A 442 9.96 21.30 -11.75
CA THR A 442 8.83 20.64 -12.41
C THR A 442 7.50 21.30 -12.06
N GLU A 443 6.54 21.25 -13.00
CA GLU A 443 5.18 21.76 -12.80
C GLU A 443 4.51 21.24 -11.52
N SER A 444 4.67 19.93 -11.22
CA SER A 444 4.07 19.26 -10.07
C SER A 444 4.49 19.86 -8.72
N LEU A 445 5.67 20.45 -8.64
CA LEU A 445 6.19 21.08 -7.42
C LEU A 445 5.37 22.30 -7.00
N LEU A 446 4.71 22.97 -7.94
CA LEU A 446 3.91 24.17 -7.69
C LEU A 446 2.52 23.86 -7.14
N VAL A 447 2.05 22.63 -7.27
CA VAL A 447 0.67 22.24 -6.92
C VAL A 447 0.45 22.06 -5.41
N ASP A 448 1.46 21.58 -4.67
CA ASP A 448 1.31 21.20 -3.25
C ASP A 448 1.13 22.42 -2.32
N ASP A 449 1.92 23.49 -2.48
CA ASP A 449 1.78 24.77 -1.74
C ASP A 449 2.27 25.94 -2.59
N LEU A 450 1.37 26.44 -3.40
CA LEU A 450 1.68 27.55 -4.31
C LEU A 450 2.21 28.80 -3.60
N GLY A 451 1.64 29.14 -2.43
CA GLY A 451 2.06 30.34 -1.69
C GLY A 451 3.49 30.25 -1.16
N ALA A 452 3.89 29.07 -0.67
CA ALA A 452 5.27 28.84 -0.25
C ALA A 452 6.23 28.78 -1.45
N ALA A 453 5.83 28.16 -2.55
CA ALA A 453 6.61 28.10 -3.78
C ALA A 453 6.85 29.52 -4.35
N ALA A 454 5.82 30.34 -4.48
CA ALA A 454 5.93 31.72 -4.96
C ALA A 454 6.91 32.54 -4.10
N ARG A 455 6.79 32.46 -2.78
CA ARG A 455 7.72 33.18 -1.88
C ARG A 455 9.18 32.76 -2.09
N ARG A 456 9.46 31.47 -2.25
CA ARG A 456 10.82 30.97 -2.50
C ARG A 456 11.35 31.40 -3.85
N LEU A 457 10.52 31.38 -4.89
CA LEU A 457 10.91 31.82 -6.23
C LEU A 457 11.26 33.30 -6.24
N HIS A 458 10.49 34.17 -5.56
CA HIS A 458 10.84 35.58 -5.40
C HIS A 458 12.15 35.78 -4.64
N GLN A 459 12.41 35.00 -3.59
CA GLN A 459 13.71 35.07 -2.89
C GLN A 459 14.89 34.67 -3.78
N LEU A 460 14.72 33.72 -4.69
CA LEU A 460 15.73 33.34 -5.68
C LEU A 460 15.92 34.42 -6.72
N GLU A 461 14.84 35.06 -7.18
CA GLU A 461 14.89 36.22 -8.09
C GLU A 461 15.60 37.40 -7.43
N ASP A 462 15.36 37.70 -6.15
CA ASP A 462 16.06 38.73 -5.37
C ASP A 462 17.57 38.47 -5.28
N LEU A 463 18.00 37.19 -5.33
CA LEU A 463 19.41 36.80 -5.44
C LEU A 463 19.97 36.98 -6.86
N GLY A 464 19.13 37.29 -7.86
CA GLY A 464 19.49 37.43 -9.27
C GLY A 464 19.44 36.16 -10.10
N LEU A 465 18.94 35.03 -9.51
CA LEU A 465 18.74 33.76 -10.21
C LEU A 465 17.53 33.85 -11.14
N ARG A 466 17.54 33.06 -12.20
CA ARG A 466 16.39 32.90 -13.09
C ARG A 466 15.72 31.56 -12.80
N THR A 467 14.44 31.46 -13.18
CA THR A 467 13.63 30.25 -12.93
C THR A 467 12.96 29.81 -14.21
N ALA A 468 12.94 28.49 -14.41
CA ALA A 468 12.24 27.82 -15.50
C ALA A 468 11.26 26.77 -14.94
N ILE A 469 10.11 26.63 -15.59
CA ILE A 469 9.23 25.46 -15.37
C ILE A 469 9.59 24.40 -16.37
N ASP A 470 9.86 23.20 -15.87
CA ASP A 470 10.18 22.01 -16.64
C ASP A 470 8.97 21.07 -16.80
N ASP A 471 8.98 20.23 -17.83
CA ASP A 471 7.93 19.26 -18.17
C ASP A 471 6.52 19.87 -18.29
N PHE A 472 6.42 21.14 -18.75
CA PHE A 472 5.16 21.87 -18.77
C PHE A 472 4.13 21.24 -19.71
N GLY A 473 2.91 21.03 -19.17
CA GLY A 473 1.76 20.45 -19.86
C GLY A 473 1.51 18.97 -19.56
N THR A 474 2.39 18.32 -18.78
CA THR A 474 2.20 16.92 -18.34
C THR A 474 1.40 16.81 -17.04
N GLY A 475 1.21 17.93 -16.30
CA GLY A 475 0.53 18.03 -15.02
C GLY A 475 -0.83 18.75 -15.07
N TYR A 476 -1.41 18.98 -13.89
CA TYR A 476 -2.67 19.72 -13.69
C TYR A 476 -2.39 21.19 -13.34
N SER A 477 -1.84 21.99 -14.24
CA SER A 477 -1.67 23.43 -13.99
C SER A 477 -2.97 24.20 -14.08
N SER A 478 -3.34 24.86 -13.00
CA SER A 478 -4.28 25.98 -13.10
C SER A 478 -3.52 27.18 -13.66
N LEU A 479 -3.75 27.52 -14.92
CA LEU A 479 -3.12 28.65 -15.64
C LEU A 479 -3.24 30.00 -14.90
N SER A 480 -4.15 30.09 -13.91
CA SER A 480 -4.42 31.30 -13.12
C SER A 480 -3.25 31.76 -12.25
N TYR A 481 -2.29 30.87 -11.92
CA TYR A 481 -1.19 31.21 -11.00
C TYR A 481 0.13 31.55 -11.67
N LEU A 482 0.31 31.15 -12.93
CA LEU A 482 1.58 31.35 -13.62
C LEU A 482 1.99 32.82 -13.74
N HIS A 483 1.00 33.74 -13.80
CA HIS A 483 1.26 35.17 -13.89
C HIS A 483 1.77 35.81 -12.58
N GLU A 484 1.60 35.11 -11.44
CA GLU A 484 2.08 35.57 -10.13
C GLU A 484 3.49 35.09 -9.80
N LEU A 485 4.02 34.15 -10.59
CA LEU A 485 5.33 33.57 -10.36
C LEU A 485 6.40 34.32 -11.15
N PRO A 486 7.59 34.55 -10.57
CA PRO A 486 8.73 35.19 -11.25
C PRO A 486 9.41 34.22 -12.22
N LEU A 487 8.70 33.86 -13.29
CA LEU A 487 9.17 32.91 -14.29
C LEU A 487 9.89 33.62 -15.43
N HIS A 488 10.89 32.93 -15.98
CA HIS A 488 11.69 33.45 -17.10
C HIS A 488 11.63 32.51 -18.32
N THR A 489 11.50 31.23 -18.07
CA THR A 489 11.52 30.20 -19.12
C THR A 489 10.42 29.17 -18.87
N LEU A 490 9.84 28.68 -19.95
CA LEU A 490 8.86 27.58 -19.96
C LEU A 490 9.35 26.51 -20.93
N LYS A 491 9.68 25.31 -20.41
CA LYS A 491 10.19 24.18 -21.17
C LYS A 491 9.01 23.28 -21.59
N ILE A 492 8.94 22.93 -22.86
CA ILE A 492 7.90 22.11 -23.46
C ILE A 492 8.41 20.68 -23.52
N ASP A 493 7.77 19.79 -22.79
CA ASP A 493 8.17 18.38 -22.71
C ASP A 493 8.17 17.69 -24.08
N ARG A 494 9.15 16.81 -24.28
CA ARG A 494 9.36 16.05 -25.51
C ARG A 494 8.14 15.23 -25.97
N SER A 495 7.25 14.81 -25.06
CA SER A 495 6.05 14.02 -25.39
C SER A 495 5.13 14.78 -26.34
N PHE A 496 5.13 16.11 -26.31
CA PHE A 496 4.33 16.94 -27.22
C PHE A 496 4.96 17.15 -28.61
N LEU A 497 6.20 16.68 -28.80
CA LEU A 497 6.92 16.74 -30.08
C LEU A 497 7.03 15.35 -30.74
N GLY A 498 6.86 14.25 -29.99
CA GLY A 498 7.10 12.89 -30.48
C GLY A 498 6.21 12.50 -31.66
N ASP A 499 4.97 12.97 -31.68
CA ASP A 499 3.96 12.63 -32.70
C ASP A 499 4.00 13.55 -33.94
N LEU A 500 4.93 14.50 -34.02
CA LEU A 500 5.04 15.42 -35.16
C LEU A 500 5.75 14.74 -36.35
N THR A 501 5.19 13.65 -36.87
CA THR A 501 5.80 12.85 -37.94
C THR A 501 5.26 13.16 -39.37
N GLY A 502 4.29 14.08 -39.49
CA GLY A 502 3.81 14.57 -40.80
C GLY A 502 2.65 13.78 -41.39
N VAL A 503 2.02 12.88 -40.67
CA VAL A 503 0.79 12.15 -41.12
C VAL A 503 -0.39 12.56 -40.24
N ASP A 504 -1.59 12.60 -40.76
CA ASP A 504 -2.86 13.21 -40.30
C ASP A 504 -3.29 13.09 -38.80
N ASP A 505 -2.52 12.42 -37.94
CA ASP A 505 -2.81 12.25 -36.50
C ASP A 505 -2.18 13.34 -35.57
N ASP A 506 -1.44 14.26 -36.13
CA ASP A 506 -0.64 15.33 -35.52
C ASP A 506 -1.45 16.50 -34.93
N ARG A 507 -2.78 16.49 -35.05
CA ARG A 507 -3.57 17.70 -34.73
C ARG A 507 -3.62 18.04 -33.23
N ARG A 508 -3.50 17.05 -32.34
CA ARG A 508 -3.58 17.29 -30.87
C ARG A 508 -2.24 17.77 -30.31
N SER A 509 -1.17 17.02 -30.52
CA SER A 509 0.17 17.37 -29.98
C SER A 509 0.67 18.69 -30.52
N GLY A 510 0.54 18.93 -31.83
CA GLY A 510 0.87 20.20 -32.43
C GLY A 510 -0.01 21.38 -31.98
N ALA A 511 -1.29 21.15 -31.64
CA ALA A 511 -2.16 22.19 -31.07
C ALA A 511 -1.75 22.56 -29.63
N ILE A 512 -1.40 21.55 -28.81
CA ILE A 512 -0.91 21.77 -27.44
C ILE A 512 0.40 22.56 -27.47
N THR A 513 1.36 22.13 -28.27
CA THR A 513 2.66 22.82 -28.42
C THR A 513 2.49 24.29 -28.81
N ARG A 514 1.65 24.59 -29.82
CA ARG A 514 1.31 25.98 -30.21
C ARG A 514 0.65 26.76 -29.09
N THR A 515 -0.23 26.12 -28.32
CA THR A 515 -0.89 26.76 -27.18
C THR A 515 0.11 27.13 -26.10
N ILE A 516 1.06 26.24 -25.76
CA ILE A 516 2.12 26.50 -24.78
C ILE A 516 3.05 27.63 -25.27
N ILE A 517 3.46 27.63 -26.52
CA ILE A 517 4.27 28.71 -27.10
C ILE A 517 3.54 30.06 -27.04
N SER A 518 2.24 30.07 -27.35
CA SER A 518 1.41 31.28 -27.25
C SER A 518 1.27 31.75 -25.80
N LEU A 519 1.12 30.83 -24.86
CA LEU A 519 1.07 31.13 -23.43
C LEU A 519 2.38 31.76 -22.95
N ALA A 520 3.52 31.15 -23.26
CA ALA A 520 4.84 31.69 -22.93
C ALA A 520 5.01 33.13 -23.44
N ARG A 521 4.61 33.37 -24.70
CA ARG A 521 4.63 34.71 -25.29
C ARG A 521 3.75 35.71 -24.55
N ASN A 522 2.53 35.31 -24.16
CA ASN A 522 1.59 36.15 -23.44
C ASN A 522 2.07 36.48 -22.01
N LEU A 523 2.76 35.55 -21.40
CA LEU A 523 3.41 35.75 -20.08
C LEU A 523 4.73 36.54 -20.16
N GLY A 524 5.28 36.78 -21.37
CA GLY A 524 6.55 37.45 -21.55
C GLY A 524 7.76 36.57 -21.18
N VAL A 525 7.62 35.25 -21.16
CA VAL A 525 8.67 34.27 -20.84
C VAL A 525 9.19 33.57 -22.11
N THR A 526 10.40 33.03 -22.05
CA THR A 526 11.01 32.30 -23.16
C THR A 526 10.45 30.88 -23.24
N ALA A 527 9.99 30.45 -24.43
CA ALA A 527 9.65 29.04 -24.67
C ALA A 527 10.88 28.26 -25.15
N VAL A 528 11.16 27.12 -24.50
CA VAL A 528 12.20 26.15 -24.89
C VAL A 528 11.55 24.83 -25.21
N ALA A 529 11.73 24.32 -26.42
CA ALA A 529 11.21 22.99 -26.80
C ALA A 529 12.27 21.91 -26.58
N GLU A 530 11.89 20.82 -25.91
CA GLU A 530 12.79 19.72 -25.57
C GLU A 530 12.67 18.53 -26.51
N GLY A 531 13.75 17.74 -26.59
CA GLY A 531 13.73 16.47 -27.34
C GLY A 531 13.56 16.66 -28.84
N VAL A 532 14.07 17.74 -29.43
CA VAL A 532 14.05 17.93 -30.89
C VAL A 532 15.04 16.97 -31.56
N GLU A 533 14.51 16.03 -32.36
CA GLU A 533 15.28 14.95 -32.98
C GLU A 533 15.41 15.07 -34.50
N ASN A 534 14.52 15.83 -35.16
CA ASN A 534 14.48 15.91 -36.61
C ASN A 534 14.10 17.30 -37.14
N ASN A 535 14.39 17.52 -38.42
CA ASN A 535 14.13 18.80 -39.08
C ASN A 535 12.65 19.15 -39.22
N HIS A 536 11.76 18.17 -39.20
CA HIS A 536 10.31 18.43 -39.27
C HIS A 536 9.84 19.12 -37.99
N GLN A 537 10.24 18.59 -36.83
CA GLN A 537 9.98 19.21 -35.54
C GLN A 537 10.57 20.63 -35.46
N LEU A 538 11.80 20.79 -35.95
CA LEU A 538 12.46 22.11 -36.00
C LEU A 538 11.67 23.12 -36.85
N SER A 539 11.21 22.73 -38.05
CA SER A 539 10.40 23.58 -38.94
C SER A 539 9.09 23.99 -38.28
N PHE A 540 8.40 23.02 -37.66
CA PHE A 540 7.15 23.25 -36.91
C PHE A 540 7.33 24.27 -35.76
N LEU A 541 8.40 24.14 -34.98
CA LEU A 541 8.73 25.04 -33.87
C LEU A 541 9.01 26.44 -34.37
N ASN A 542 9.78 26.59 -35.46
CA ASN A 542 10.05 27.87 -36.11
C ASN A 542 8.75 28.54 -36.60
N GLU A 543 7.89 27.81 -37.29
CA GLU A 543 6.59 28.31 -37.77
C GLU A 543 5.66 28.69 -36.62
N SER A 544 5.74 27.96 -35.48
CA SER A 544 4.95 28.24 -34.28
C SER A 544 5.52 29.42 -33.46
N GLY A 545 6.72 29.91 -33.79
CA GLY A 545 7.38 31.05 -33.13
C GLY A 545 7.99 30.68 -31.78
N CYS A 546 8.46 29.45 -31.60
CA CYS A 546 9.25 29.03 -30.46
C CYS A 546 10.59 29.74 -30.51
N GLN A 547 11.09 30.20 -29.34
CA GLN A 547 12.35 30.97 -29.31
C GLN A 547 13.58 30.09 -29.25
N ARG A 548 13.54 29.01 -28.45
CA ARG A 548 14.68 28.13 -28.21
C ARG A 548 14.30 26.69 -28.28
N ALA A 549 15.30 25.84 -28.53
CA ALA A 549 15.10 24.39 -28.54
C ALA A 549 16.38 23.66 -28.09
N GLN A 550 16.18 22.44 -27.56
CA GLN A 550 17.24 21.48 -27.28
C GLN A 550 16.84 20.08 -27.74
N GLY A 551 17.85 19.28 -28.08
CA GLY A 551 17.60 17.89 -28.50
C GLY A 551 18.76 17.30 -29.29
N TYR A 552 18.62 16.03 -29.63
CA TYR A 552 19.66 15.27 -30.35
C TYR A 552 19.92 15.78 -31.77
N LEU A 553 18.99 16.53 -32.34
CA LEU A 553 19.21 17.18 -33.63
C LEU A 553 20.40 18.18 -33.56
N PHE A 554 20.61 18.84 -32.46
CA PHE A 554 21.71 19.78 -32.24
C PHE A 554 22.96 19.10 -31.69
N ALA A 555 22.82 18.51 -30.50
CA ALA A 555 23.83 17.66 -29.87
C ALA A 555 23.25 16.85 -28.67
N PRO A 556 23.84 15.71 -28.33
CA PRO A 556 23.62 15.09 -27.03
C PRO A 556 24.23 15.91 -25.91
N ALA A 557 23.95 15.54 -24.65
CA ALA A 557 24.67 16.11 -23.51
C ALA A 557 26.16 15.72 -23.57
N LEU A 558 27.01 16.71 -23.52
CA LEU A 558 28.47 16.60 -23.71
C LEU A 558 29.22 16.93 -22.39
N PRO A 559 30.31 16.25 -22.06
CA PRO A 559 31.22 16.69 -21.00
C PRO A 559 31.73 18.09 -21.23
N ALA A 560 32.22 18.77 -20.18
CA ALA A 560 32.59 20.20 -20.20
C ALA A 560 33.57 20.60 -21.34
N GLU A 561 34.59 19.78 -21.62
CA GLU A 561 35.56 20.09 -22.69
C GLU A 561 35.03 19.89 -24.11
N PRO A 562 34.34 18.75 -24.43
CA PRO A 562 33.61 18.60 -25.69
C PRO A 562 32.56 19.69 -25.90
N PHE A 563 31.84 20.12 -24.84
CA PHE A 563 30.88 21.20 -24.91
C PHE A 563 31.55 22.53 -25.25
N ALA A 564 32.66 22.88 -24.60
CA ALA A 564 33.43 24.10 -24.94
C ALA A 564 33.87 24.11 -26.40
N ARG A 565 34.32 22.97 -26.94
CA ARG A 565 34.68 22.85 -28.37
C ARG A 565 33.49 23.04 -29.29
N PHE A 566 32.35 22.49 -28.92
CA PHE A 566 31.10 22.66 -29.67
C PHE A 566 30.72 24.15 -29.73
N MET A 567 30.79 24.86 -28.60
CA MET A 567 30.52 26.30 -28.53
C MET A 567 31.48 27.10 -29.41
N GLN A 568 32.78 26.83 -29.33
CA GLN A 568 33.79 27.52 -30.16
C GLN A 568 33.54 27.37 -31.67
N ALA A 569 33.16 26.17 -32.09
CA ALA A 569 32.84 25.89 -33.50
C ALA A 569 31.64 26.68 -33.99
N GLN A 570 30.65 26.95 -33.12
CA GLN A 570 29.44 27.72 -33.47
C GLN A 570 29.65 29.25 -33.42
N PHE A 571 30.64 29.73 -32.67
CA PHE A 571 30.96 31.15 -32.55
C PHE A 571 32.08 31.60 -33.50
N SER A 572 32.84 30.66 -34.10
CA SER A 572 33.82 31.02 -35.13
C SER A 572 33.11 31.60 -36.36
N PRO A 573 33.46 32.80 -36.84
CA PRO A 573 32.88 33.30 -38.06
C PRO A 573 33.29 32.32 -39.17
N THR A 574 32.32 31.71 -39.81
CA THR A 574 32.52 30.89 -41.01
C THR A 574 33.29 31.81 -41.98
N ALA A 575 34.53 31.45 -42.30
CA ALA A 575 35.24 32.08 -43.39
C ALA A 575 34.40 31.83 -44.66
N ALA A 576 33.79 32.91 -45.19
CA ALA A 576 33.00 32.93 -46.38
C ALA A 576 33.84 32.56 -47.60
#